data_3ea2f7273b9d8b0939f39f11175eb66e
#
_entry.id   3ea2f7273b9d8b0939f39f11175eb66e
#
_cell.length_a   1.000
_cell.length_b   1.000
_cell.length_c   1.000
_cell.angle_alpha   90.00
_cell.angle_beta   90.00
_cell.angle_gamma   90.00
#
_symmetry.space_group_name_H-M   'P 1'
#
loop_
_entity.id
_entity.type
_entity.pdbx_description
1 polymer ?
#
loop_
_entity_poly.entity_id
_entity_poly.type
_entity_poly.pdbx_seq_one_letter_code
_entity_poly.pdbx_strand_id
1 'polypeptide(L)'
;MKRLKFSKENCIGCQLCAQACSAMHEGEYSISKARIGIESYYDKGKELEFKEVHCILCGACARACPEKAITAGDKLMLDAGKCTGCEVCVGACPKKVIKMLNQKPLLCDTCDGAPVCVDICPHGALKYQ
;
A
#
# COMPACT_ATOMS: atom_id res chain seq x y z
N MET A 1 -15.28 -0.48 -10.28
CA MET A 1 -13.84 -0.29 -10.06
C MET A 1 -13.33 -1.35 -9.10
N LYS A 2 -12.26 -2.05 -9.47
CA LYS A 2 -11.66 -3.10 -8.65
C LYS A 2 -10.79 -2.50 -7.56
N ARG A 3 -10.78 -3.13 -6.40
CA ARG A 3 -9.96 -2.71 -5.25
C ARG A 3 -9.40 -3.93 -4.54
N LEU A 4 -8.31 -3.72 -3.81
CA LEU A 4 -7.77 -4.76 -2.94
C LEU A 4 -8.71 -4.98 -1.76
N LYS A 5 -8.94 -6.26 -1.44
CA LYS A 5 -9.73 -6.67 -0.27
C LYS A 5 -8.92 -7.64 0.55
N PHE A 6 -9.00 -7.52 1.86
CA PHE A 6 -8.22 -8.31 2.81
C PHE A 6 -9.13 -9.17 3.67
N SER A 7 -8.76 -10.45 3.80
CA SER A 7 -9.45 -11.41 4.67
C SER A 7 -8.53 -11.74 5.85
N LYS A 8 -8.85 -11.18 6.98
CA LYS A 8 -8.07 -11.33 8.21
C LYS A 8 -7.95 -12.80 8.65
N GLU A 9 -8.99 -13.58 8.48
CA GLU A 9 -9.05 -14.98 8.88
C GLU A 9 -8.05 -15.85 8.11
N ASN A 10 -7.71 -15.47 6.90
CA ASN A 10 -6.82 -16.24 6.04
C ASN A 10 -5.36 -15.80 6.13
N CYS A 11 -5.11 -14.64 6.73
CA CYS A 11 -3.76 -14.09 6.84
C CYS A 11 -2.98 -14.74 7.98
N ILE A 12 -1.71 -15.08 7.72
CA ILE A 12 -0.81 -15.65 8.75
C ILE A 12 0.35 -14.69 9.10
N GLY A 13 0.35 -13.49 8.54
CA GLY A 13 1.37 -12.48 8.84
C GLY A 13 2.74 -12.75 8.23
N CYS A 14 2.82 -13.56 7.18
CA CYS A 14 4.11 -13.92 6.56
C CYS A 14 4.78 -12.76 5.80
N GLN A 15 4.02 -11.72 5.46
CA GLN A 15 4.48 -10.53 4.76
C GLN A 15 5.04 -10.77 3.35
N LEU A 16 4.70 -11.88 2.72
CA LEU A 16 5.09 -12.14 1.32
C LEU A 16 4.52 -11.08 0.39
N CYS A 17 3.31 -10.60 0.68
CA CYS A 17 2.67 -9.53 -0.10
C CYS A 17 3.52 -8.26 -0.10
N ALA A 18 4.02 -7.86 1.07
CA ALA A 18 4.88 -6.69 1.20
C ALA A 18 6.22 -6.89 0.50
N GLN A 19 6.82 -8.07 0.65
CA GLN A 19 8.09 -8.37 -0.01
C GLN A 19 7.95 -8.38 -1.52
N ALA A 20 6.88 -8.99 -2.05
CA ALA A 20 6.63 -9.01 -3.49
C ALA A 20 6.38 -7.60 -4.03
N CYS A 21 5.63 -6.78 -3.29
CA CYS A 21 5.37 -5.40 -3.65
C CYS A 21 6.66 -4.59 -3.76
N SER A 22 7.55 -4.70 -2.77
CA SER A 22 8.83 -3.99 -2.80
C SER A 22 9.72 -4.48 -3.93
N ALA A 23 9.77 -5.79 -4.20
CA ALA A 23 10.56 -6.35 -5.28
C ALA A 23 10.05 -5.86 -6.65
N MET A 24 8.75 -5.82 -6.84
CA MET A 24 8.14 -5.37 -8.10
C MET A 24 8.42 -3.89 -8.37
N HIS A 25 8.32 -3.04 -7.34
CA HIS A 25 8.40 -1.59 -7.51
C HIS A 25 9.80 -1.03 -7.32
N GLU A 26 10.59 -1.61 -6.41
CA GLU A 26 11.90 -1.05 -6.05
C GLU A 26 13.06 -2.00 -6.35
N GLY A 27 12.78 -3.21 -6.84
CA GLY A 27 13.81 -4.16 -7.21
C GLY A 27 14.53 -4.84 -6.05
N GLU A 28 14.01 -4.72 -4.82
CA GLU A 28 14.62 -5.35 -3.65
C GLU A 28 13.56 -5.79 -2.63
N TYR A 29 13.90 -6.79 -1.83
CA TYR A 29 13.00 -7.32 -0.81
C TYR A 29 13.15 -6.51 0.48
N SER A 30 12.33 -5.46 0.63
CA SER A 30 12.34 -4.60 1.82
C SER A 30 10.91 -4.18 2.15
N ILE A 31 10.37 -4.66 3.26
CA ILE A 31 9.00 -4.32 3.65
C ILE A 31 8.81 -2.82 3.91
N SER A 32 9.88 -2.11 4.26
CA SER A 32 9.81 -0.66 4.45
C SER A 32 9.59 0.11 3.14
N LYS A 33 9.81 -0.54 1.99
CA LYS A 33 9.62 0.07 0.66
C LYS A 33 8.36 -0.45 -0.04
N ALA A 34 7.56 -1.25 0.64
CA ALA A 34 6.32 -1.77 0.08
C ALA A 34 5.18 -0.76 0.22
N ARG A 35 4.19 -0.87 -0.68
CA ARG A 35 2.97 -0.06 -0.65
C ARG A 35 1.83 -0.78 0.07
N ILE A 36 2.11 -1.90 0.69
CA ILE A 36 1.19 -2.67 1.52
C ILE A 36 1.95 -3.13 2.76
N GLY A 37 1.28 -3.25 3.90
CA GLY A 37 1.92 -3.69 5.13
C GLY A 37 1.01 -4.58 5.96
N ILE A 38 1.62 -5.47 6.72
CA ILE A 38 0.94 -6.34 7.67
C ILE A 38 1.57 -6.13 9.04
N GLU A 39 0.75 -5.80 10.02
CA GLU A 39 1.17 -5.66 11.41
C GLU A 39 0.60 -6.81 12.23
N SER A 40 1.42 -7.40 13.08
CA SER A 40 0.99 -8.46 14.01
C SER A 40 0.89 -7.88 15.41
N TYR A 41 -0.19 -8.20 16.12
CA TYR A 41 -0.37 -7.73 17.50
C TYR A 41 -1.20 -8.73 18.27
N TYR A 42 -1.13 -8.65 19.60
CA TYR A 42 -1.95 -9.47 20.49
C TYR A 42 -3.16 -8.67 20.96
N ASP A 43 -4.35 -9.13 20.60
CA ASP A 43 -5.59 -8.48 21.03
C ASP A 43 -5.78 -8.72 22.52
N LYS A 44 -5.74 -7.63 23.30
CA LYS A 44 -5.88 -7.68 24.76
C LYS A 44 -4.91 -8.68 25.42
N GLY A 45 -3.78 -8.93 24.77
CA GLY A 45 -2.77 -9.84 25.28
C GLY A 45 -3.12 -11.32 25.21
N LYS A 46 -4.15 -11.70 24.45
CA LYS A 46 -4.67 -13.08 24.41
C LYS A 46 -4.43 -13.77 23.08
N GLU A 47 -4.84 -13.16 21.98
CA GLU A 47 -4.79 -13.78 20.66
C GLU A 47 -3.94 -12.96 19.69
N LEU A 48 -3.23 -13.66 18.80
CA LEU A 48 -2.45 -13.03 17.76
C LEU A 48 -3.38 -12.58 16.64
N GLU A 49 -3.35 -11.28 16.34
CA GLU A 49 -4.16 -10.66 15.31
C GLU A 49 -3.27 -10.01 14.26
N PHE A 50 -3.78 -9.92 13.03
CA PHE A 50 -3.07 -9.27 11.92
C PHE A 50 -3.89 -8.11 11.40
N LYS A 51 -3.23 -6.96 11.26
CA LYS A 51 -3.82 -5.76 10.67
C LYS A 51 -3.08 -5.45 9.38
N GLU A 52 -3.83 -5.36 8.29
CA GLU A 52 -3.22 -4.95 7.03
C GLU A 52 -3.41 -3.46 6.79
N VAL A 53 -2.50 -2.89 6.01
CA VAL A 53 -2.56 -1.50 5.59
C VAL A 53 -2.33 -1.50 4.08
N HIS A 54 -3.36 -1.08 3.33
CA HIS A 54 -3.27 -0.99 1.87
C HIS A 54 -4.06 0.21 1.37
N CYS A 55 -3.77 0.63 0.15
CA CYS A 55 -4.46 1.75 -0.48
C CYS A 55 -5.88 1.36 -0.87
N ILE A 56 -6.85 2.18 -0.45
CA ILE A 56 -8.27 1.99 -0.78
C ILE A 56 -8.72 2.85 -1.98
N LEU A 57 -7.78 3.52 -2.63
CA LEU A 57 -8.03 4.38 -3.80
C LEU A 57 -9.03 5.50 -3.52
N CYS A 58 -9.01 6.04 -2.30
CA CYS A 58 -9.94 7.11 -1.90
C CYS A 58 -9.60 8.48 -2.50
N GLY A 59 -8.37 8.66 -2.97
CA GLY A 59 -7.94 9.91 -3.61
C GLY A 59 -7.62 11.06 -2.67
N ALA A 60 -7.60 10.82 -1.35
CA ALA A 60 -7.32 11.89 -0.38
C ALA A 60 -5.94 12.51 -0.60
N CYS A 61 -4.93 11.69 -0.92
CA CYS A 61 -3.58 12.16 -1.19
C CYS A 61 -3.53 13.06 -2.42
N ALA A 62 -4.27 12.70 -3.46
CA ALA A 62 -4.34 13.51 -4.69
C ALA A 62 -4.99 14.86 -4.43
N ARG A 63 -6.07 14.88 -3.65
CA ARG A 63 -6.76 16.12 -3.31
C ARG A 63 -5.91 17.03 -2.41
N ALA A 64 -5.10 16.44 -1.55
CA ALA A 64 -4.27 17.18 -0.59
C ALA A 64 -2.98 17.71 -1.19
N CYS A 65 -2.50 17.14 -2.29
CA CYS A 65 -1.23 17.52 -2.88
C CYS A 65 -1.26 18.94 -3.42
N PRO A 66 -0.45 19.87 -2.87
CA PRO A 66 -0.47 21.28 -3.33
C PRO A 66 0.06 21.46 -4.75
N GLU A 67 0.95 20.57 -5.19
CA GLU A 67 1.54 20.62 -6.52
C GLU A 67 0.78 19.78 -7.54
N LYS A 68 -0.30 19.12 -7.11
CA LYS A 68 -1.10 18.22 -7.94
C LYS A 68 -0.26 17.17 -8.66
N ALA A 69 0.72 16.64 -7.94
CA ALA A 69 1.64 15.62 -8.46
C ALA A 69 1.01 14.24 -8.49
N ILE A 70 -0.10 14.03 -7.76
CA ILE A 70 -0.74 12.73 -7.64
C ILE A 70 -2.07 12.74 -8.38
N THR A 71 -2.26 11.74 -9.24
CA THR A 71 -3.52 11.50 -9.95
C THR A 71 -4.17 10.24 -9.41
N ALA A 72 -5.44 10.30 -9.03
CA ALA A 72 -6.21 9.18 -8.52
C ALA A 72 -7.24 8.72 -9.56
N GLY A 73 -7.39 7.41 -9.69
CA GLY A 73 -8.36 6.78 -10.58
C GLY A 73 -8.40 5.31 -10.25
N ASP A 74 -8.27 4.44 -11.25
CA ASP A 74 -8.15 3.01 -11.02
C ASP A 74 -6.84 2.66 -10.31
N LYS A 75 -5.88 3.56 -10.36
CA LYS A 75 -4.60 3.45 -9.66
C LYS A 75 -4.10 4.84 -9.32
N LEU A 76 -3.15 4.92 -8.39
CA LEU A 76 -2.49 6.18 -8.07
C LEU A 76 -1.25 6.34 -8.97
N MET A 77 -1.07 7.53 -9.50
CA MET A 77 0.07 7.87 -10.34
C MET A 77 0.75 9.11 -9.79
N LEU A 78 2.07 9.09 -9.77
CA LEU A 78 2.89 10.21 -9.31
C LEU A 78 3.61 10.86 -10.49
N ASP A 79 3.48 12.18 -10.59
CA ASP A 79 4.33 12.98 -11.47
C ASP A 79 5.54 13.45 -10.64
N ALA A 80 6.64 12.73 -10.76
CA ALA A 80 7.84 12.99 -9.96
C ALA A 80 8.39 14.40 -10.21
N GLY A 81 8.17 14.96 -11.40
CA GLY A 81 8.62 16.31 -11.73
C GLY A 81 7.88 17.40 -10.97
N LYS A 82 6.64 17.13 -10.55
CA LYS A 82 5.84 18.09 -9.79
C LYS A 82 5.98 17.91 -8.27
N CYS A 83 6.38 16.71 -7.83
CA CYS A 83 6.47 16.40 -6.41
C CYS A 83 7.66 17.10 -5.77
N THR A 84 7.41 17.82 -4.68
CA THR A 84 8.44 18.56 -3.94
C THR A 84 8.91 17.84 -2.68
N GLY A 85 8.32 16.69 -2.35
CA GLY A 85 8.65 15.95 -1.13
C GLY A 85 8.08 16.56 0.14
N CYS A 86 7.00 17.33 0.04
CA CYS A 86 6.42 18.08 1.17
C CYS A 86 5.70 17.19 2.21
N GLU A 87 5.43 15.92 1.89
CA GLU A 87 4.80 14.93 2.77
C GLU A 87 3.35 15.22 3.16
N VAL A 88 2.68 16.17 2.51
CA VAL A 88 1.27 16.47 2.78
C VAL A 88 0.39 15.24 2.52
N CYS A 89 0.69 14.49 1.45
CA CYS A 89 -0.04 13.26 1.10
C CYS A 89 0.05 12.20 2.21
N VAL A 90 1.20 12.10 2.86
CA VAL A 90 1.40 11.12 3.95
C VAL A 90 0.42 11.39 5.10
N GLY A 91 0.28 12.65 5.48
CA GLY A 91 -0.66 13.04 6.54
C GLY A 91 -2.12 12.96 6.12
N ALA A 92 -2.41 13.10 4.82
CA ALA A 92 -3.77 13.09 4.29
C ALA A 92 -4.34 11.67 4.16
N CYS A 93 -3.49 10.65 4.08
CA CYS A 93 -3.94 9.28 3.87
C CYS A 93 -4.67 8.75 5.11
N PRO A 94 -5.96 8.37 5.00
CA PRO A 94 -6.70 7.87 6.16
C PRO A 94 -6.23 6.49 6.63
N LYS A 95 -5.65 5.71 5.74
CA LYS A 95 -5.09 4.39 6.07
C LYS A 95 -3.63 4.48 6.51
N LYS A 96 -3.01 5.64 6.35
CA LYS A 96 -1.60 5.89 6.69
C LYS A 96 -0.64 4.88 6.03
N VAL A 97 -0.92 4.56 4.78
CA VAL A 97 -0.15 3.57 4.02
C VAL A 97 1.01 4.20 3.25
N ILE A 98 0.99 5.52 3.06
CA ILE A 98 1.99 6.21 2.24
C ILE A 98 3.29 6.39 3.04
N LYS A 99 4.40 5.93 2.46
CA LYS A 99 5.75 6.08 2.99
C LYS A 99 6.56 6.93 2.02
N MET A 100 7.60 7.56 2.54
CA MET A 100 8.50 8.37 1.71
C MET A 100 9.79 7.61 1.43
N LEU A 101 10.26 7.67 0.19
CA LEU A 101 11.54 7.12 -0.23
C LEU A 101 12.18 8.13 -1.18
N ASN A 102 13.41 8.57 -0.85
CA ASN A 102 14.14 9.57 -1.66
C ASN A 102 13.29 10.80 -1.95
N GLN A 103 12.59 11.30 -0.91
CA GLN A 103 11.72 12.48 -0.98
C GLN A 103 10.52 12.33 -1.93
N LYS A 104 10.12 11.10 -2.22
CA LYS A 104 8.94 10.81 -3.04
C LYS A 104 8.03 9.83 -2.31
N PRO A 105 6.71 9.98 -2.41
CA PRO A 105 5.79 9.05 -1.78
C PRO A 105 5.73 7.73 -2.54
N LEU A 106 5.62 6.63 -1.79
CA LEU A 106 5.39 5.31 -2.37
C LEU A 106 3.89 5.10 -2.47
N LEU A 107 3.39 5.10 -3.70
CA LEU A 107 1.95 5.00 -3.98
C LEU A 107 1.63 3.65 -4.61
N CYS A 108 0.49 3.08 -4.22
CA CYS A 108 0.00 1.84 -4.81
C CYS A 108 -0.61 2.10 -6.19
N ASP A 109 -0.03 1.50 -7.22
CA ASP A 109 -0.53 1.60 -8.59
C ASP A 109 -1.30 0.36 -9.03
N THR A 110 -1.66 -0.52 -8.09
CA THR A 110 -2.32 -1.82 -8.32
C THR A 110 -1.54 -2.71 -9.28
N CYS A 111 -0.22 -2.46 -9.44
CA CYS A 111 0.66 -3.15 -10.39
C CYS A 111 0.05 -3.17 -11.80
N ASP A 112 -0.50 -2.02 -12.22
CA ASP A 112 -1.18 -1.83 -13.51
C ASP A 112 -2.36 -2.80 -13.74
N GLY A 113 -3.07 -3.14 -12.65
CA GLY A 113 -4.26 -3.99 -12.72
C GLY A 113 -4.00 -5.47 -12.49
N ALA A 114 -2.74 -5.84 -12.21
CA ALA A 114 -2.36 -7.22 -11.89
C ALA A 114 -1.57 -7.25 -10.58
N PRO A 115 -2.22 -7.02 -9.44
CA PRO A 115 -1.51 -6.83 -8.16
C PRO A 115 -0.74 -8.08 -7.74
N VAL A 116 0.58 -7.93 -7.63
CA VAL A 116 1.49 -9.02 -7.27
C VAL A 116 1.23 -9.53 -5.84
N CYS A 117 0.78 -8.66 -4.94
CA CYS A 117 0.47 -9.04 -3.57
C CYS A 117 -0.66 -10.08 -3.51
N VAL A 118 -1.63 -9.97 -4.41
CA VAL A 118 -2.72 -10.95 -4.51
C VAL A 118 -2.19 -12.28 -5.03
N ASP A 119 -1.37 -12.22 -6.09
CA ASP A 119 -0.84 -13.42 -6.73
C ASP A 119 0.09 -14.21 -5.82
N ILE A 120 0.88 -13.52 -5.01
CA ILE A 120 1.88 -14.17 -4.14
C ILE A 120 1.27 -14.74 -2.86
N CYS A 121 0.12 -14.25 -2.41
CA CYS A 121 -0.44 -14.67 -1.13
C CYS A 121 -0.88 -16.14 -1.20
N PRO A 122 -0.20 -17.06 -0.46
CA PRO A 122 -0.51 -18.48 -0.55
C PRO A 122 -1.81 -18.87 0.17
N HIS A 123 -2.34 -17.97 0.99
CA HIS A 123 -3.50 -18.24 1.82
C HIS A 123 -4.78 -17.57 1.34
N GLY A 124 -4.73 -16.89 0.19
CA GLY A 124 -5.90 -16.23 -0.37
C GLY A 124 -6.44 -15.11 0.52
N ALA A 125 -5.58 -14.47 1.31
CA ALA A 125 -6.00 -13.39 2.20
C ALA A 125 -6.27 -12.08 1.45
N LEU A 126 -5.71 -11.93 0.25
CA LEU A 126 -5.89 -10.74 -0.58
C LEU A 126 -6.62 -11.09 -1.87
N LYS A 127 -7.55 -10.24 -2.25
CA LYS A 127 -8.30 -10.35 -3.50
C LYS A 127 -8.36 -8.99 -4.17
N TYR A 128 -8.48 -8.99 -5.47
CA TYR A 128 -8.63 -7.79 -6.28
C TYR A 128 -9.93 -7.87 -7.04
N GLN A 129 -10.96 -7.22 -6.52
CA GLN A 129 -12.33 -7.29 -7.02
C GLN A 129 -12.96 -5.94 -7.22
#